data_e01264a060c13ce51ca94a05397f5ffa
#
_entry.id   e01264a060c13ce51ca94a05397f5ffa
#
_cell.length_a   1.000
_cell.length_b   1.000
_cell.length_c   1.000
_cell.angle_alpha   90.00
_cell.angle_beta   90.00
_cell.angle_gamma   90.00
#
_symmetry.space_group_name_H-M   'P 1'
#
loop_
_entity.id
_entity.type
_entity.pdbx_description
1 polymer ?
#
loop_
_entity_poly.entity_id
_entity_poly.type
_entity_poly.pdbx_seq_one_letter_code
_entity_poly.pdbx_strand_id
1 'polypeptide(L)'
;IIGLLKKAAEKEGIIFGLSSHRLENAWFFNGGMEFPSDVQDTTITLYGRRSEKEVYSEDVCIDFLKHTHELIDKYQPQLIYFDWTVNKIPDYFNKFLAYYYNCSLDWGKGVIVNAKHGYPTNILVGDVERGKLNEMRKYPWQTDTSIGKHSWGYVNGEENKTPDQIIHDLVDIVSKNGNLLLNIGP
;
A
#
# COMPACT_ATOMS: atom_id res chain seq x y z
N ILE A 1 -8.35 9.09 -13.57
CA ILE A 1 -8.23 9.76 -12.26
C ILE A 1 -6.77 9.79 -11.83
N ILE A 2 -6.07 8.66 -11.71
CA ILE A 2 -4.67 8.58 -11.21
C ILE A 2 -3.74 9.56 -11.92
N GLY A 3 -3.74 9.59 -13.25
CA GLY A 3 -2.89 10.50 -14.03
C GLY A 3 -3.21 11.99 -13.82
N LEU A 4 -4.45 12.33 -13.49
CA LEU A 4 -4.82 13.73 -13.15
C LEU A 4 -4.29 14.11 -11.76
N LEU A 5 -4.41 13.20 -10.79
CA LEU A 5 -3.85 13.39 -9.44
C LEU A 5 -2.33 13.51 -9.48
N LYS A 6 -1.64 12.66 -10.26
CA LYS A 6 -0.20 12.76 -10.47
C LYS A 6 0.19 14.15 -10.98
N LYS A 7 -0.45 14.60 -12.05
CA LYS A 7 -0.16 15.94 -12.63
C LYS A 7 -0.41 17.08 -11.64
N ALA A 8 -1.48 16.97 -10.84
CA ALA A 8 -1.78 17.96 -9.81
C ALA A 8 -0.72 17.98 -8.70
N ALA A 9 -0.32 16.81 -8.20
CA ALA A 9 0.72 16.68 -7.18
C ALA A 9 2.07 17.24 -7.68
N GLU A 10 2.49 16.85 -8.88
CA GLU A 10 3.74 17.33 -9.48
C GLU A 10 3.74 18.86 -9.67
N LYS A 11 2.61 19.44 -10.07
CA LYS A 11 2.46 20.89 -10.21
C LYS A 11 2.69 21.63 -8.89
N GLU A 12 2.27 21.05 -7.78
CA GLU A 12 2.44 21.62 -6.45
C GLU A 12 3.75 21.19 -5.77
N GLY A 13 4.67 20.52 -6.49
CA GLY A 13 5.96 20.05 -5.96
C GLY A 13 5.84 18.87 -4.99
N ILE A 14 4.71 18.16 -5.00
CA ILE A 14 4.45 16.99 -4.14
C ILE A 14 4.92 15.73 -4.86
N ILE A 15 5.70 14.90 -4.16
CA ILE A 15 6.10 13.59 -4.67
C ILE A 15 4.87 12.67 -4.75
N PHE A 16 4.63 12.12 -5.94
CA PHE A 16 3.50 11.25 -6.19
C PHE A 16 3.82 9.79 -5.85
N GLY A 17 2.99 9.21 -5.01
CA GLY A 17 3.01 7.80 -4.64
C GLY A 17 1.68 7.12 -4.93
N LEU A 18 1.70 5.80 -4.92
CA LEU A 18 0.54 4.93 -5.12
C LEU A 18 0.43 3.90 -4.00
N SER A 19 -0.77 3.44 -3.74
CA SER A 19 -1.06 2.29 -2.89
C SER A 19 -1.74 1.21 -3.72
N SER A 20 -1.40 -0.06 -3.49
CA SER A 20 -2.04 -1.19 -4.14
C SER A 20 -2.51 -2.20 -3.11
N HIS A 21 -3.82 -2.46 -3.10
CA HIS A 21 -4.48 -3.50 -2.31
C HIS A 21 -5.00 -4.64 -3.21
N ARG A 22 -4.37 -4.83 -4.38
CA ARG A 22 -4.84 -5.82 -5.36
C ARG A 22 -4.84 -7.25 -4.83
N LEU A 23 -3.84 -7.58 -4.01
CA LEU A 23 -3.75 -8.92 -3.40
C LEU A 23 -4.81 -9.14 -2.32
N GLU A 24 -5.12 -8.10 -1.56
CA GLU A 24 -6.11 -8.14 -0.49
C GLU A 24 -7.54 -8.34 -1.03
N ASN A 25 -7.81 -7.92 -2.26
CA ASN A 25 -9.13 -8.07 -2.89
C ASN A 25 -9.58 -9.54 -2.91
N ALA A 26 -8.66 -10.47 -3.18
CA ALA A 26 -8.98 -11.90 -3.19
C ALA A 26 -9.48 -12.38 -1.82
N TRP A 27 -8.96 -11.80 -0.73
CA TRP A 27 -9.38 -12.13 0.63
C TRP A 27 -10.66 -11.39 1.04
N PHE A 28 -10.73 -10.08 0.84
CA PHE A 28 -11.85 -9.25 1.27
C PHE A 28 -13.18 -9.63 0.60
N PHE A 29 -13.13 -9.99 -0.67
CA PHE A 29 -14.34 -10.32 -1.43
C PHE A 29 -14.65 -11.81 -1.49
N ASN A 30 -13.83 -12.66 -0.86
CA ASN A 30 -13.98 -14.12 -0.96
C ASN A 30 -15.33 -14.62 -0.42
N GLY A 31 -15.86 -14.02 0.64
CA GLY A 31 -17.18 -14.35 1.17
C GLY A 31 -18.34 -14.16 0.16
N GLY A 32 -18.15 -13.28 -0.84
CA GLY A 32 -19.12 -13.14 -1.94
C GLY A 32 -19.23 -14.36 -2.86
N MET A 33 -18.31 -15.32 -2.75
CA MET A 33 -18.41 -16.60 -3.48
C MET A 33 -19.39 -17.58 -2.85
N GLU A 34 -19.85 -17.34 -1.63
CA GLU A 34 -20.71 -18.25 -0.86
C GLU A 34 -22.20 -18.07 -1.16
N PHE A 35 -22.57 -16.98 -1.85
CA PHE A 35 -23.96 -16.67 -2.19
C PHE A 35 -24.04 -15.98 -3.56
N PRO A 36 -25.19 -15.95 -4.24
CA PRO A 36 -25.34 -15.26 -5.52
C PRO A 36 -25.00 -13.77 -5.40
N SER A 37 -23.87 -13.37 -5.99
CA SER A 37 -23.36 -12.00 -5.99
C SER A 37 -22.55 -11.72 -7.26
N ASP A 38 -22.29 -10.46 -7.54
CA ASP A 38 -21.44 -10.00 -8.65
C ASP A 38 -19.97 -10.41 -8.50
N VAL A 39 -19.55 -10.79 -7.28
CA VAL A 39 -18.22 -11.36 -7.01
C VAL A 39 -17.97 -12.67 -7.77
N GLN A 40 -19.05 -13.41 -8.08
CA GLN A 40 -18.98 -14.66 -8.87
C GLN A 40 -18.81 -14.41 -10.37
N ASP A 41 -19.06 -13.19 -10.84
CA ASP A 41 -18.90 -12.84 -12.25
C ASP A 41 -17.40 -12.60 -12.56
N THR A 42 -16.80 -13.56 -13.25
CA THR A 42 -15.39 -13.51 -13.65
C THR A 42 -15.07 -12.43 -14.68
N THR A 43 -16.08 -11.80 -15.28
CA THR A 43 -15.88 -10.66 -16.19
C THR A 43 -15.63 -9.36 -15.46
N ILE A 44 -16.02 -9.29 -14.17
CA ILE A 44 -15.78 -8.13 -13.31
C ILE A 44 -14.38 -8.22 -12.72
N THR A 45 -13.43 -7.48 -13.29
CA THR A 45 -12.01 -7.51 -12.86
C THR A 45 -11.74 -6.75 -11.57
N LEU A 46 -12.71 -5.97 -11.06
CA LEU A 46 -12.58 -5.17 -9.84
C LEU A 46 -12.20 -6.01 -8.61
N TYR A 47 -12.82 -7.16 -8.47
CA TYR A 47 -12.64 -8.04 -7.30
C TYR A 47 -11.34 -8.87 -7.33
N GLY A 48 -10.56 -8.78 -8.40
CA GLY A 48 -9.38 -9.59 -8.60
C GLY A 48 -9.67 -11.00 -9.12
N ARG A 49 -8.63 -11.72 -9.48
CA ARG A 49 -8.75 -13.12 -9.84
C ARG A 49 -8.89 -13.96 -8.57
N ARG A 50 -9.65 -15.04 -8.66
CA ARG A 50 -9.94 -15.93 -7.54
C ARG A 50 -9.74 -17.36 -7.94
N SER A 51 -9.25 -18.14 -6.98
CA SER A 51 -9.26 -19.58 -7.03
C SER A 51 -10.09 -20.11 -5.86
N GLU A 52 -10.99 -21.04 -6.12
CA GLU A 52 -11.78 -21.71 -5.08
C GLU A 52 -10.91 -22.49 -4.08
N LYS A 53 -9.68 -22.84 -4.48
CA LYS A 53 -8.79 -23.72 -3.70
C LYS A 53 -7.62 -22.98 -3.03
N GLU A 54 -7.20 -21.86 -3.58
CA GLU A 54 -6.01 -21.14 -3.13
C GLU A 54 -6.16 -19.64 -3.36
N VAL A 55 -6.14 -18.88 -2.28
CA VAL A 55 -6.31 -17.42 -2.33
C VAL A 55 -5.19 -16.74 -3.13
N TYR A 56 -3.96 -17.26 -3.06
CA TYR A 56 -2.79 -16.74 -3.75
C TYR A 56 -2.28 -17.70 -4.84
N SER A 57 -3.19 -18.18 -5.68
CA SER A 57 -2.85 -19.02 -6.83
C SER A 57 -1.92 -18.29 -7.80
N GLU A 58 -1.29 -19.05 -8.70
CA GLU A 58 -0.41 -18.48 -9.73
C GLU A 58 -1.10 -17.40 -10.56
N ASP A 59 -2.37 -17.60 -10.88
CA ASP A 59 -3.17 -16.59 -11.62
C ASP A 59 -3.31 -15.28 -10.85
N VAL A 60 -3.52 -15.33 -9.55
CA VAL A 60 -3.58 -14.15 -8.67
C VAL A 60 -2.22 -13.44 -8.63
N CYS A 61 -1.14 -14.20 -8.53
CA CYS A 61 0.21 -13.66 -8.52
C CYS A 61 0.61 -13.00 -9.84
N ILE A 62 0.24 -13.61 -10.97
CA ILE A 62 0.44 -13.05 -12.31
C ILE A 62 -0.40 -11.77 -12.49
N ASP A 63 -1.64 -11.77 -12.04
CA ASP A 63 -2.52 -10.60 -12.06
C ASP A 63 -1.92 -9.44 -11.25
N PHE A 64 -1.41 -9.72 -10.05
CA PHE A 64 -0.68 -8.74 -9.23
C PHE A 64 0.50 -8.11 -9.99
N LEU A 65 1.37 -8.93 -10.62
CA LEU A 65 2.49 -8.41 -11.40
C LEU A 65 2.03 -7.52 -12.55
N LYS A 66 1.03 -7.97 -13.33
CA LYS A 66 0.51 -7.20 -14.46
C LYS A 66 0.00 -5.82 -14.03
N HIS A 67 -0.78 -5.76 -12.94
CA HIS A 67 -1.32 -4.51 -12.44
C HIS A 67 -0.24 -3.59 -11.87
N THR A 68 0.71 -4.14 -11.12
CA THR A 68 1.81 -3.34 -10.57
C THR A 68 2.75 -2.81 -11.65
N HIS A 69 3.07 -3.62 -12.68
CA HIS A 69 3.83 -3.15 -13.84
C HIS A 69 3.08 -2.06 -14.60
N GLU A 70 1.77 -2.22 -14.82
CA GLU A 70 0.97 -1.17 -15.45
C GLU A 70 1.02 0.16 -14.68
N LEU A 71 0.95 0.12 -13.34
CA LEU A 71 1.08 1.31 -12.50
C LEU A 71 2.47 1.96 -12.63
N ILE A 72 3.52 1.15 -12.64
CA ILE A 72 4.91 1.58 -12.80
C ILE A 72 5.10 2.25 -14.16
N ASP A 73 4.72 1.56 -15.24
CA ASP A 73 4.95 2.01 -16.60
C ASP A 73 4.16 3.28 -16.94
N LYS A 74 2.89 3.35 -16.51
CA LYS A 74 2.03 4.48 -16.82
C LYS A 74 2.30 5.72 -15.97
N TYR A 75 2.65 5.53 -14.70
CA TYR A 75 2.65 6.65 -13.77
C TYR A 75 4.02 6.95 -13.16
N GLN A 76 4.99 6.05 -13.29
CA GLN A 76 6.34 6.23 -12.72
C GLN A 76 6.29 6.81 -11.29
N PRO A 77 5.56 6.17 -10.37
CA PRO A 77 5.45 6.67 -9.00
C PRO A 77 6.82 6.60 -8.30
N GLN A 78 7.08 7.49 -7.37
CA GLN A 78 8.30 7.43 -6.56
C GLN A 78 8.11 6.67 -5.24
N LEU A 79 6.88 6.34 -4.89
CA LEU A 79 6.53 5.50 -3.76
C LEU A 79 5.41 4.55 -4.15
N ILE A 80 5.56 3.27 -3.80
CA ILE A 80 4.46 2.30 -3.85
C ILE A 80 4.30 1.67 -2.46
N TYR A 81 3.09 1.75 -1.96
CA TYR A 81 2.71 1.16 -0.69
C TYR A 81 1.91 -0.12 -0.90
N PHE A 82 2.25 -1.16 -0.13
CA PHE A 82 1.50 -2.41 -0.03
C PHE A 82 1.11 -2.68 1.42
N ASP A 83 -0.05 -3.23 1.61
CA ASP A 83 -0.53 -3.67 2.89
C ASP A 83 0.09 -5.03 3.29
N TRP A 84 -0.61 -5.90 3.96
CA TRP A 84 -0.08 -7.05 4.70
C TRP A 84 0.11 -8.35 3.89
N THR A 85 -0.32 -8.42 2.64
CA THR A 85 -0.37 -9.69 1.89
C THR A 85 0.87 -10.03 1.05
N VAL A 86 1.74 -9.08 0.78
CA VAL A 86 2.90 -9.29 -0.11
C VAL A 86 3.87 -10.38 0.39
N ASN A 87 3.91 -10.65 1.69
CA ASN A 87 4.70 -11.74 2.27
C ASN A 87 4.15 -13.14 1.95
N LYS A 88 2.94 -13.23 1.40
CA LYS A 88 2.32 -14.50 0.96
C LYS A 88 2.78 -14.92 -0.42
N ILE A 89 3.38 -14.00 -1.18
CA ILE A 89 3.84 -14.22 -2.55
C ILE A 89 5.30 -13.80 -2.74
N PRO A 90 6.27 -14.25 -1.93
CA PRO A 90 7.62 -13.70 -1.89
C PRO A 90 8.33 -13.72 -3.25
N ASP A 91 8.20 -14.78 -4.03
CA ASP A 91 8.86 -14.90 -5.33
C ASP A 91 8.33 -13.86 -6.35
N TYR A 92 7.02 -13.65 -6.36
CA TYR A 92 6.41 -12.65 -7.24
C TYR A 92 6.66 -11.23 -6.75
N PHE A 93 6.68 -11.03 -5.45
CA PHE A 93 7.02 -9.73 -4.90
C PHE A 93 8.49 -9.35 -5.16
N ASN A 94 9.41 -10.32 -5.09
CA ASN A 94 10.80 -10.10 -5.50
C ASN A 94 10.94 -9.73 -6.98
N LYS A 95 10.14 -10.34 -7.87
CA LYS A 95 10.08 -9.96 -9.30
C LYS A 95 9.59 -8.51 -9.46
N PHE A 96 8.55 -8.13 -8.71
CA PHE A 96 8.07 -6.74 -8.68
C PHE A 96 9.16 -5.76 -8.21
N LEU A 97 9.83 -6.06 -7.09
CA LEU A 97 10.91 -5.22 -6.55
C LEU A 97 12.03 -5.02 -7.56
N ALA A 98 12.49 -6.12 -8.18
CA ALA A 98 13.53 -6.07 -9.19
C ALA A 98 13.12 -5.21 -10.39
N TYR A 99 11.90 -5.38 -10.88
CA TYR A 99 11.37 -4.58 -11.98
C TYR A 99 11.31 -3.09 -11.63
N TYR A 100 10.71 -2.76 -10.50
CA TYR A 100 10.52 -1.37 -10.08
C TYR A 100 11.84 -0.63 -9.84
N TYR A 101 12.78 -1.28 -9.16
CA TYR A 101 14.10 -0.68 -8.91
C TYR A 101 14.92 -0.51 -10.20
N ASN A 102 14.83 -1.45 -11.14
CA ASN A 102 15.47 -1.28 -12.45
C ASN A 102 14.84 -0.11 -13.23
N CYS A 103 13.52 0.00 -13.30
CA CYS A 103 12.85 1.15 -13.91
C CYS A 103 13.29 2.48 -13.28
N SER A 104 13.52 2.51 -11.97
CA SER A 104 13.96 3.73 -11.28
C SER A 104 15.33 4.22 -11.74
N LEU A 105 16.23 3.30 -12.09
CA LEU A 105 17.54 3.63 -12.67
C LEU A 105 17.37 4.27 -14.05
N ASP A 106 16.51 3.71 -14.88
CA ASP A 106 16.21 4.26 -16.22
C ASP A 106 15.57 5.65 -16.14
N TRP A 107 14.76 5.90 -15.13
CA TRP A 107 14.14 7.22 -14.90
C TRP A 107 15.09 8.24 -14.27
N GLY A 108 16.22 7.81 -13.71
CA GLY A 108 17.12 8.64 -12.93
C GLY A 108 16.45 9.21 -11.67
N LYS A 109 15.46 8.48 -11.10
CA LYS A 109 14.70 8.89 -9.91
C LYS A 109 14.81 7.85 -8.82
N GLY A 110 15.06 8.29 -7.57
CA GLY A 110 14.95 7.41 -6.41
C GLY A 110 13.50 6.99 -6.17
N VAL A 111 13.31 5.71 -5.83
CA VAL A 111 11.99 5.16 -5.51
C VAL A 111 12.00 4.45 -4.16
N ILE A 112 10.84 4.35 -3.53
CA ILE A 112 10.64 3.70 -2.24
C ILE A 112 9.49 2.71 -2.36
N VAL A 113 9.68 1.55 -1.74
CA VAL A 113 8.59 0.59 -1.50
C VAL A 113 8.32 0.52 0.00
N ASN A 114 7.08 0.71 0.39
CA ASN A 114 6.62 0.50 1.75
C ASN A 114 5.75 -0.75 1.80
N ALA A 115 5.98 -1.60 2.80
CA ALA A 115 5.11 -2.77 3.02
C ALA A 115 5.08 -3.17 4.49
N LYS A 116 3.95 -3.75 4.92
CA LYS A 116 3.82 -4.38 6.23
C LYS A 116 4.47 -5.75 6.22
N HIS A 117 5.18 -6.08 7.29
CA HIS A 117 5.71 -7.39 7.65
C HIS A 117 6.70 -8.11 6.71
N GLY A 118 7.74 -8.67 7.30
CA GLY A 118 8.46 -9.84 6.80
C GLY A 118 9.61 -9.59 5.81
N TYR A 119 9.89 -8.35 5.43
CA TYR A 119 11.03 -8.06 4.54
C TYR A 119 12.19 -7.36 5.24
N PRO A 120 13.45 -7.60 4.78
CA PRO A 120 14.59 -6.87 5.31
C PRO A 120 14.48 -5.37 5.11
N THR A 121 14.79 -4.60 6.16
CA THR A 121 14.68 -3.12 6.18
C THR A 121 15.66 -2.38 5.28
N ASN A 122 16.60 -3.10 4.66
CA ASN A 122 17.52 -2.57 3.65
C ASN A 122 17.01 -2.74 2.21
N ILE A 123 15.89 -3.44 2.02
CA ILE A 123 15.26 -3.65 0.70
C ILE A 123 14.05 -2.72 0.52
N LEU A 124 13.29 -2.51 1.60
CA LEU A 124 12.11 -1.65 1.60
C LEU A 124 11.91 -1.00 2.97
N VAL A 125 11.01 -0.03 3.03
CA VAL A 125 10.61 0.63 4.27
C VAL A 125 9.48 -0.17 4.91
N GLY A 126 9.74 -0.72 6.11
CA GLY A 126 8.72 -1.45 6.86
C GLY A 126 7.68 -0.51 7.45
N ASP A 127 6.41 -0.90 7.36
CA ASP A 127 5.28 -0.18 7.92
C ASP A 127 4.70 -0.88 9.15
N VAL A 128 4.31 -0.09 10.15
CA VAL A 128 3.76 -0.55 11.43
C VAL A 128 2.37 0.05 11.62
N GLU A 129 1.34 -0.76 11.44
CA GLU A 129 -0.05 -0.29 11.51
C GLU A 129 -0.40 0.30 12.88
N ARG A 130 -0.86 1.57 12.89
CA ARG A 130 -1.32 2.32 14.08
C ARG A 130 -0.38 2.21 15.27
N GLY A 131 0.90 1.90 15.01
CA GLY A 131 1.88 1.56 16.03
C GLY A 131 2.94 2.63 16.23
N LYS A 132 3.70 2.43 17.29
CA LYS A 132 4.87 3.24 17.63
C LYS A 132 6.02 2.31 17.98
N LEU A 133 7.22 2.73 17.71
CA LEU A 133 8.43 2.03 18.16
C LEU A 133 8.96 2.69 19.44
N ASN A 134 9.56 1.89 20.31
CA ASN A 134 10.11 2.40 21.56
C ASN A 134 11.46 3.09 21.38
N GLU A 135 12.19 2.72 20.29
CA GLU A 135 13.57 3.15 20.08
C GLU A 135 13.76 3.68 18.66
N MET A 136 14.77 4.54 18.52
CA MET A 136 15.23 5.00 17.21
C MET A 136 15.75 3.83 16.38
N ARG A 137 15.37 3.78 15.09
CA ARG A 137 15.83 2.76 14.16
C ARG A 137 16.98 3.27 13.28
N LYS A 138 17.90 2.37 12.95
CA LYS A 138 19.00 2.66 12.02
C LYS A 138 18.48 2.98 10.60
N TYR A 139 17.50 2.22 10.15
CA TYR A 139 16.86 2.40 8.83
C TYR A 139 15.51 3.09 9.00
N PRO A 140 15.11 3.92 8.02
CA PRO A 140 13.78 4.52 8.02
C PRO A 140 12.68 3.47 8.14
N TRP A 141 11.62 3.84 8.81
CA TRP A 141 10.41 3.04 8.95
C TRP A 141 9.19 3.94 8.78
N GLN A 142 8.02 3.36 8.61
CA GLN A 142 6.77 4.08 8.51
C GLN A 142 5.78 3.54 9.54
N THR A 143 4.87 4.39 9.97
CA THR A 143 3.62 3.97 10.57
C THR A 143 2.47 4.62 9.81
N ASP A 144 1.45 3.82 9.52
CA ASP A 144 0.20 4.33 9.00
C ASP A 144 -0.81 4.52 10.13
N THR A 145 -1.61 5.57 10.03
CA THR A 145 -2.73 5.81 10.94
C THR A 145 -3.78 6.68 10.25
N SER A 146 -4.97 6.75 10.84
CA SER A 146 -6.05 7.60 10.32
C SER A 146 -6.38 8.74 11.30
N ILE A 147 -7.04 9.78 10.79
CA ILE A 147 -7.65 10.83 11.62
C ILE A 147 -8.74 10.20 12.49
N GLY A 148 -9.55 9.30 11.95
CA GLY A 148 -10.51 8.52 12.71
C GLY A 148 -9.81 7.60 13.72
N LYS A 149 -10.36 7.47 14.93
CA LYS A 149 -9.79 6.61 15.99
C LYS A 149 -9.97 5.13 15.66
N HIS A 150 -11.06 4.76 15.01
CA HIS A 150 -11.46 3.36 14.80
C HIS A 150 -11.53 2.96 13.31
N SER A 151 -11.82 3.91 12.42
CA SER A 151 -12.01 3.64 10.98
C SER A 151 -10.93 4.26 10.11
N TRP A 152 -10.70 3.65 8.94
CA TRP A 152 -9.87 4.20 7.86
C TRP A 152 -10.67 5.07 6.88
N GLY A 153 -11.96 4.80 6.72
CA GLY A 153 -12.88 5.54 5.87
C GLY A 153 -13.88 6.36 6.67
N TYR A 154 -14.78 7.04 5.98
CA TYR A 154 -15.87 7.75 6.61
C TYR A 154 -16.85 6.77 7.29
N VAL A 155 -17.11 7.05 8.56
CA VAL A 155 -18.16 6.38 9.34
C VAL A 155 -18.96 7.46 10.08
N ASN A 156 -20.28 7.40 9.98
CA ASN A 156 -21.14 8.34 10.70
C ASN A 156 -20.97 8.17 12.23
N GLY A 157 -20.67 9.26 12.92
CA GLY A 157 -20.40 9.24 14.36
C GLY A 157 -19.00 8.79 14.75
N GLU A 158 -18.07 8.64 13.79
CA GLU A 158 -16.65 8.37 14.09
C GLU A 158 -16.05 9.46 14.97
N GLU A 159 -15.34 9.04 15.98
CA GLU A 159 -14.55 9.94 16.83
C GLU A 159 -13.17 10.18 16.20
N ASN A 160 -12.82 11.45 16.01
CA ASN A 160 -11.53 11.83 15.46
C ASN A 160 -10.47 12.08 16.54
N LYS A 161 -9.21 11.83 16.19
CA LYS A 161 -8.07 12.28 16.97
C LYS A 161 -8.02 13.80 17.00
N THR A 162 -7.58 14.37 18.11
CA THR A 162 -7.35 15.81 18.21
C THR A 162 -6.08 16.20 17.40
N PRO A 163 -5.97 17.48 16.95
CA PRO A 163 -4.74 17.96 16.33
C PRO A 163 -3.49 17.70 17.20
N ASP A 164 -3.60 17.92 18.51
CA ASP A 164 -2.48 17.69 19.45
C ASP A 164 -2.04 16.22 19.44
N GLN A 165 -2.98 15.27 19.43
CA GLN A 165 -2.66 13.85 19.35
C GLN A 165 -1.88 13.52 18.06
N ILE A 166 -2.31 14.06 16.91
CA ILE A 166 -1.65 13.82 15.63
C ILE A 166 -0.25 14.45 15.60
N ILE A 167 -0.10 15.65 16.14
CA ILE A 167 1.19 16.34 16.21
C ILE A 167 2.15 15.60 17.16
N HIS A 168 1.68 15.17 18.31
CA HIS A 168 2.50 14.38 19.25
C HIS A 168 2.93 13.05 18.63
N ASP A 169 2.02 12.37 17.91
CA ASP A 169 2.35 11.15 17.18
C ASP A 169 3.42 11.42 16.12
N LEU A 170 3.27 12.47 15.32
CA LEU A 170 4.25 12.86 14.31
C LEU A 170 5.63 13.14 14.90
N VAL A 171 5.70 13.93 15.96
CA VAL A 171 6.97 14.27 16.63
C VAL A 171 7.65 13.02 17.19
N ASP A 172 6.90 12.15 17.85
CA ASP A 172 7.42 10.90 18.39
C ASP A 172 7.97 9.98 17.27
N ILE A 173 7.23 9.83 16.19
CA ILE A 173 7.61 8.99 15.04
C ILE A 173 8.89 9.52 14.39
N VAL A 174 8.93 10.82 14.07
CA VAL A 174 10.07 11.46 13.40
C VAL A 174 11.32 11.43 14.28
N SER A 175 11.19 11.60 15.60
CA SER A 175 12.32 11.51 16.54
C SER A 175 12.98 10.13 16.54
N LYS A 176 12.30 9.10 16.06
CA LYS A 176 12.77 7.71 16.00
C LYS A 176 13.14 7.26 14.57
N ASN A 177 13.42 8.21 13.68
CA ASN A 177 13.69 7.98 12.25
C ASN A 177 12.53 7.37 11.47
N GLY A 178 11.30 7.68 11.89
CA GLY A 178 10.07 7.21 11.26
C GLY A 178 9.40 8.25 10.39
N ASN A 179 8.49 7.79 9.53
CA ASN A 179 7.59 8.60 8.73
C ASN A 179 6.14 8.29 9.10
N LEU A 180 5.30 9.30 9.10
CA LEU A 180 3.86 9.16 9.34
C LEU A 180 3.11 9.15 8.01
N LEU A 181 2.38 8.07 7.72
CA LEU A 181 1.35 8.01 6.69
C LEU A 181 -0.01 8.31 7.36
N LEU A 182 -0.49 9.54 7.22
CA LEU A 182 -1.76 9.96 7.79
C LEU A 182 -2.88 9.80 6.77
N ASN A 183 -3.78 8.86 7.02
CA ASN A 183 -4.98 8.67 6.21
C ASN A 183 -6.05 9.68 6.63
N ILE A 184 -6.54 10.41 5.63
CA ILE A 184 -7.67 11.33 5.75
C ILE A 184 -8.81 10.69 4.98
N GLY A 185 -9.67 9.99 5.68
CA GLY A 185 -10.86 9.38 5.10
C GLY A 185 -11.82 10.46 4.59
N PRO A 186 -12.36 10.30 3.36
CA PRO A 186 -13.35 11.22 2.82
C PRO A 186 -14.68 11.13 3.55
#